data_f7077590e320f4d317cd569800ffbbfb
#
_entry.id   f7077590e320f4d317cd569800ffbbfb
#
_cell.length_a   1.000
_cell.length_b   1.000
_cell.length_c   1.000
_cell.angle_alpha   90.00
_cell.angle_beta   90.00
_cell.angle_gamma   90.00
#
_symmetry.space_group_name_H-M   'P 1'
#
loop_
_entity.id
_entity.type
_entity.pdbx_description
1 polymer ?
#
loop_
_entity_poly.entity_id
_entity_poly.type
_entity_poly.pdbx_seq_one_letter_code
_entity_poly.pdbx_strand_id
1 'polypeptide(L)'
;VSSEAGGITQHIGAYQITFEKNQKLTFLDTPGHEAFTLMRARGAKVTDIVVLVVAADDGVMPQTLEAINHSRAAKAPIIVAINKIDRPNAQVDKVKKALSDNGLTPEDWGGDTVTVEVSATEKTNLGLLLEMILLVTDLQGFKANPHRTAVGTIVEAKLDRGRGAVATVLVQNGTLRVGDSFIVGAITGKVRALFNHNGQPVLSAGPAMPVEVLGIQEVPEAGDLFQVLADVNRIKQIGNLRQRQLRERKLAKTARLTLEHLHEQLSVGVIKELPLILKADFQGSVEVVSETLSKLSNEKVKVKIIHGGPGAITETDILLAAASNAIIVGFNVRPEKKAISLANQEGVDIRLHTIIYNISNEIKNAMLGLLEPTFKEIWQGTAEVRDTFKVPKAGTVAGCYISDGKIVR
;
A
#
# COMPACT_ATOMS: atom_id res chain seq x y z
N VAL A 1 16.72 -0.71 2.24
CA VAL A 1 16.52 0.49 1.42
C VAL A 1 17.49 0.50 0.23
N SER A 2 18.79 0.31 0.43
CA SER A 2 19.77 0.32 -0.68
C SER A 2 19.59 -0.81 -1.70
N SER A 3 18.90 -1.89 -1.35
CA SER A 3 18.59 -3.03 -2.23
C SER A 3 17.19 -2.98 -2.84
N GLU A 4 16.36 -2.02 -2.43
CA GLU A 4 15.00 -1.84 -2.95
C GLU A 4 14.97 -0.94 -4.20
N ALA A 5 14.05 -1.22 -5.10
CA ALA A 5 13.89 -0.45 -6.32
C ALA A 5 13.52 1.02 -6.01
N GLY A 6 14.28 1.95 -6.59
CA GLY A 6 14.08 3.38 -6.35
C GLY A 6 14.66 3.91 -5.04
N GLY A 7 15.31 3.08 -4.21
CA GLY A 7 15.92 3.48 -2.95
C GLY A 7 14.91 3.91 -1.88
N ILE A 8 13.67 3.46 -1.98
CA ILE A 8 12.58 3.75 -1.04
C ILE A 8 11.98 2.44 -0.52
N THR A 9 11.59 2.42 0.75
CA THR A 9 10.86 1.28 1.34
C THR A 9 9.44 1.22 0.78
N GLN A 10 9.04 0.05 0.27
CA GLN A 10 7.72 -0.17 -0.35
C GLN A 10 6.94 -1.34 0.29
N HIS A 11 7.55 -2.03 1.26
CA HIS A 11 6.98 -3.16 2.00
C HIS A 11 7.14 -2.95 3.49
N ILE A 12 6.34 -3.66 4.31
CA ILE A 12 6.56 -3.68 5.75
C ILE A 12 7.67 -4.68 6.06
N GLY A 13 8.83 -4.17 6.46
CA GLY A 13 9.94 -4.99 6.96
C GLY A 13 9.74 -5.31 8.45
N ALA A 14 9.91 -6.58 8.84
CA ALA A 14 9.89 -6.99 10.24
C ALA A 14 11.21 -7.68 10.58
N TYR A 15 11.98 -7.12 11.50
CA TYR A 15 13.27 -7.66 11.92
C TYR A 15 13.51 -7.47 13.41
N GLN A 16 14.29 -8.37 13.99
CA GLN A 16 14.63 -8.36 15.40
C GLN A 16 16.12 -8.09 15.58
N ILE A 17 16.44 -7.16 16.47
CA ILE A 17 17.82 -6.91 16.91
C ILE A 17 17.99 -7.34 18.37
N THR A 18 19.21 -7.70 18.72
CA THR A 18 19.61 -7.95 20.13
C THR A 18 20.48 -6.77 20.56
N PHE A 19 20.07 -6.12 21.63
CA PHE A 19 20.77 -5.02 22.26
C PHE A 19 21.44 -5.51 23.55
N GLU A 20 21.97 -4.63 24.37
CA GLU A 20 22.69 -4.95 25.61
C GLU A 20 21.91 -5.92 26.53
N LYS A 21 22.64 -6.72 27.31
CA LYS A 21 22.05 -7.71 28.24
C LYS A 21 21.06 -8.72 27.60
N ASN A 22 21.22 -9.02 26.29
CA ASN A 22 20.35 -9.95 25.55
C ASN A 22 18.89 -9.48 25.42
N GLN A 23 18.63 -8.17 25.54
CA GLN A 23 17.32 -7.57 25.28
C GLN A 23 17.04 -7.59 23.79
N LYS A 24 15.82 -7.98 23.43
CA LYS A 24 15.41 -8.10 22.01
C LYS A 24 14.39 -7.04 21.68
N LEU A 25 14.66 -6.29 20.62
CA LEU A 25 13.76 -5.30 20.06
C LEU A 25 13.34 -5.76 18.65
N THR A 26 12.06 -5.71 18.36
CA THR A 26 11.53 -6.00 17.04
C THR A 26 11.07 -4.71 16.39
N PHE A 27 11.62 -4.42 15.22
CA PHE A 27 11.26 -3.26 14.42
C PHE A 27 10.32 -3.69 13.29
N LEU A 28 9.26 -2.91 13.09
CA LEU A 28 8.45 -2.91 11.90
C LEU A 28 8.75 -1.65 11.11
N ASP A 29 9.46 -1.79 10.01
CA ASP A 29 9.75 -0.68 9.10
C ASP A 29 8.57 -0.49 8.13
N THR A 30 8.00 0.71 8.11
CA THR A 30 6.86 1.04 7.26
C THR A 30 7.24 2.11 6.23
N PRO A 31 6.73 2.01 4.99
CA PRO A 31 7.01 3.00 3.97
C PRO A 31 6.53 4.40 4.38
N GLY A 32 7.39 5.42 4.19
CA GLY A 32 7.08 6.82 4.54
C GLY A 32 6.15 7.52 3.56
N HIS A 33 6.02 7.00 2.34
CA HIS A 33 5.31 7.68 1.26
C HIS A 33 3.78 7.67 1.44
N GLU A 34 3.10 8.74 1.00
CA GLU A 34 1.65 8.97 1.11
C GLU A 34 0.81 7.78 0.61
N ALA A 35 1.19 7.14 -0.49
CA ALA A 35 0.48 5.99 -1.04
C ALA A 35 0.31 4.83 -0.02
N PHE A 36 1.18 4.72 0.98
CA PHE A 36 1.24 3.61 1.93
C PHE A 36 0.54 3.89 3.27
N THR A 37 -0.46 4.77 3.30
CA THR A 37 -1.27 5.13 4.49
C THR A 37 -1.80 3.89 5.24
N LEU A 38 -2.35 2.89 4.52
CA LEU A 38 -2.86 1.66 5.13
C LEU A 38 -1.76 0.87 5.85
N MET A 39 -0.54 0.83 5.29
CA MET A 39 0.59 0.12 5.91
C MET A 39 1.04 0.82 7.21
N ARG A 40 1.10 2.17 7.23
CA ARG A 40 1.40 2.94 8.45
C ARG A 40 0.34 2.74 9.52
N ALA A 41 -0.94 2.85 9.17
CA ALA A 41 -2.04 2.63 10.10
C ALA A 41 -2.03 1.21 10.71
N ARG A 42 -1.67 0.21 9.90
CA ARG A 42 -1.52 -1.19 10.33
C ARG A 42 -0.31 -1.35 11.24
N GLY A 43 0.85 -0.82 10.86
CA GLY A 43 2.05 -0.82 11.69
C GLY A 43 1.78 -0.26 13.06
N ALA A 44 1.22 0.95 13.16
CA ALA A 44 0.90 1.61 14.42
C ALA A 44 -0.05 0.80 15.33
N LYS A 45 -1.01 0.05 14.76
CA LYS A 45 -1.94 -0.79 15.54
C LYS A 45 -1.32 -2.05 16.14
N VAL A 46 -0.23 -2.52 15.54
CA VAL A 46 0.38 -3.82 15.87
C VAL A 46 1.57 -3.65 16.81
N THR A 47 2.18 -2.46 16.83
CA THR A 47 3.37 -2.13 17.61
C THR A 47 3.02 -1.60 18.99
N ASP A 48 3.97 -1.76 19.93
CA ASP A 48 3.88 -1.25 21.30
C ASP A 48 4.28 0.22 21.37
N ILE A 49 5.27 0.65 20.55
CA ILE A 49 5.81 2.01 20.49
C ILE A 49 5.97 2.40 19.03
N VAL A 50 5.77 3.67 18.72
CA VAL A 50 6.06 4.25 17.40
C VAL A 50 7.26 5.16 17.49
N VAL A 51 8.29 4.90 16.68
CA VAL A 51 9.41 5.81 16.48
C VAL A 51 9.14 6.67 15.25
N LEU A 52 8.85 7.94 15.47
CA LEU A 52 8.59 8.92 14.42
C LEU A 52 9.90 9.55 13.99
N VAL A 53 10.35 9.25 12.78
CA VAL A 53 11.59 9.81 12.22
C VAL A 53 11.27 11.10 11.45
N VAL A 54 11.88 12.20 11.88
CA VAL A 54 11.72 13.53 11.26
C VAL A 54 13.10 14.06 10.87
N ALA A 55 13.23 14.51 9.63
CA ALA A 55 14.50 15.07 9.17
C ALA A 55 14.65 16.51 9.66
N ALA A 56 15.83 16.83 10.21
CA ALA A 56 16.14 18.18 10.77
C ALA A 56 16.22 19.27 9.70
N ASP A 57 16.46 18.87 8.43
CA ASP A 57 16.55 19.77 7.28
C ASP A 57 15.19 20.02 6.60
N ASP A 58 14.26 19.06 6.64
CA ASP A 58 12.95 19.13 5.97
C ASP A 58 11.82 19.58 6.94
N GLY A 59 11.91 19.20 8.23
CA GLY A 59 10.92 19.50 9.24
C GLY A 59 9.67 18.60 9.22
N VAL A 60 8.59 19.08 9.80
CA VAL A 60 7.30 18.36 9.88
C VAL A 60 6.55 18.50 8.56
N MET A 61 6.46 17.41 7.81
CA MET A 61 5.77 17.32 6.53
C MET A 61 4.36 16.74 6.68
N PRO A 62 3.45 16.86 5.67
CA PRO A 62 2.09 16.30 5.75
C PRO A 62 2.07 14.80 6.09
N GLN A 63 3.04 14.04 5.60
CA GLN A 63 3.19 12.61 5.91
C GLN A 63 3.56 12.38 7.39
N THR A 64 4.31 13.29 8.00
CA THR A 64 4.62 13.27 9.43
C THR A 64 3.37 13.48 10.26
N LEU A 65 2.51 14.43 9.88
CA LEU A 65 1.22 14.69 10.54
C LEU A 65 0.28 13.48 10.45
N GLU A 66 0.25 12.82 9.30
CA GLU A 66 -0.51 11.59 9.10
C GLU A 66 -0.01 10.48 10.04
N ALA A 67 1.32 10.29 10.14
CA ALA A 67 1.92 9.29 11.03
C ALA A 67 1.59 9.58 12.51
N ILE A 68 1.61 10.84 12.95
CA ILE A 68 1.19 11.27 14.29
C ILE A 68 -0.27 10.88 14.55
N ASN A 69 -1.16 11.17 13.58
CA ASN A 69 -2.58 10.87 13.72
C ASN A 69 -2.86 9.36 13.80
N HIS A 70 -2.17 8.54 13.00
CA HIS A 70 -2.28 7.09 13.08
C HIS A 70 -1.77 6.53 14.40
N SER A 71 -0.66 7.05 14.92
CA SER A 71 -0.10 6.63 16.21
C SER A 71 -1.04 6.97 17.36
N ARG A 72 -1.63 8.17 17.36
CA ARG A 72 -2.65 8.57 18.33
C ARG A 72 -3.91 7.73 18.26
N ALA A 73 -4.39 7.45 17.05
CA ALA A 73 -5.57 6.58 16.85
C ALA A 73 -5.31 5.16 17.36
N ALA A 74 -4.07 4.68 17.25
CA ALA A 74 -3.62 3.39 17.80
C ALA A 74 -3.34 3.44 19.32
N LYS A 75 -3.31 4.64 19.93
CA LYS A 75 -2.90 4.88 21.32
C LYS A 75 -1.49 4.36 21.64
N ALA A 76 -0.61 4.33 20.66
CA ALA A 76 0.77 3.94 20.84
C ALA A 76 1.61 5.14 21.30
N PRO A 77 2.47 5.00 22.33
CA PRO A 77 3.44 6.02 22.72
C PRO A 77 4.34 6.38 21.52
N ILE A 78 4.65 7.68 21.39
CA ILE A 78 5.47 8.19 20.30
C ILE A 78 6.81 8.66 20.84
N ILE A 79 7.89 8.15 20.26
CA ILE A 79 9.25 8.65 20.43
C ILE A 79 9.63 9.34 19.13
N VAL A 80 10.21 10.53 19.20
CA VAL A 80 10.63 11.28 18.01
C VAL A 80 12.15 11.15 17.83
N ALA A 81 12.57 10.64 16.68
CA ALA A 81 13.97 10.66 16.26
C ALA A 81 14.18 11.78 15.24
N ILE A 82 14.85 12.85 15.64
CA ILE A 82 15.21 13.97 14.75
C ILE A 82 16.49 13.57 14.02
N ASN A 83 16.35 13.17 12.76
CA ASN A 83 17.46 12.63 11.95
C ASN A 83 18.12 13.70 11.09
N LYS A 84 19.28 13.38 10.52
CA LYS A 84 20.10 14.24 9.65
C LYS A 84 20.66 15.48 10.36
N ILE A 85 20.99 15.38 11.65
CA ILE A 85 21.60 16.49 12.40
C ILE A 85 23.01 16.85 11.90
N ASP A 86 23.63 15.95 11.13
CA ASP A 86 24.93 16.14 10.47
C ASP A 86 24.87 17.15 9.31
N ARG A 87 23.71 17.51 8.82
CA ARG A 87 23.58 18.43 7.69
C ARG A 87 23.74 19.88 8.10
N PRO A 88 24.41 20.74 7.28
CA PRO A 88 24.67 22.14 7.63
C PRO A 88 23.38 22.99 7.71
N ASN A 89 22.30 22.54 7.11
CA ASN A 89 20.97 23.19 7.14
C ASN A 89 20.02 22.59 8.18
N ALA A 90 20.52 21.74 9.08
CA ALA A 90 19.70 21.16 10.15
C ALA A 90 19.19 22.24 11.12
N GLN A 91 17.88 22.24 11.39
CA GLN A 91 17.19 23.21 12.27
C GLN A 91 16.36 22.47 13.33
N VAL A 92 17.03 21.89 14.31
CA VAL A 92 16.41 21.04 15.34
C VAL A 92 15.33 21.80 16.12
N ASP A 93 15.61 23.04 16.57
CA ASP A 93 14.64 23.85 17.35
C ASP A 93 13.38 24.15 16.56
N LYS A 94 13.50 24.39 15.26
CA LYS A 94 12.33 24.60 14.38
C LYS A 94 11.48 23.34 14.27
N VAL A 95 12.12 22.16 14.20
CA VAL A 95 11.41 20.87 14.19
C VAL A 95 10.71 20.65 15.51
N LYS A 96 11.40 20.87 16.66
CA LYS A 96 10.82 20.75 18.01
C LYS A 96 9.60 21.69 18.17
N LYS A 97 9.67 22.92 17.67
CA LYS A 97 8.55 23.85 17.69
C LYS A 97 7.37 23.34 16.86
N ALA A 98 7.62 22.91 15.63
CA ALA A 98 6.56 22.38 14.75
C ALA A 98 5.92 21.11 15.32
N LEU A 99 6.67 20.27 16.01
CA LEU A 99 6.14 19.09 16.73
C LEU A 99 5.25 19.53 17.90
N SER A 100 5.69 20.51 18.71
CA SER A 100 4.93 21.06 19.82
C SER A 100 3.61 21.69 19.35
N ASP A 101 3.62 22.43 18.23
CA ASP A 101 2.41 23.00 17.62
C ASP A 101 1.41 21.91 17.21
N ASN A 102 1.89 20.68 16.97
CA ASN A 102 1.08 19.50 16.65
C ASN A 102 0.83 18.60 17.88
N GLY A 103 1.10 19.10 19.09
CA GLY A 103 0.81 18.43 20.36
C GLY A 103 1.77 17.27 20.69
N LEU A 104 3.02 17.33 20.20
CA LEU A 104 4.15 16.51 20.61
C LEU A 104 5.21 17.43 21.22
N THR A 105 4.97 17.87 22.45
CA THR A 105 5.89 18.77 23.12
C THR A 105 7.08 17.98 23.69
N PRO A 106 8.32 18.33 23.33
CA PRO A 106 9.51 17.68 23.84
C PRO A 106 9.64 17.74 25.37
N GLU A 107 10.25 16.74 25.98
CA GLU A 107 10.53 16.71 27.43
C GLU A 107 11.39 17.93 27.86
N ASP A 108 12.38 18.33 27.05
CA ASP A 108 13.23 19.51 27.28
C ASP A 108 12.42 20.81 27.42
N TRP A 109 11.21 20.85 26.86
CA TRP A 109 10.30 22.01 26.91
C TRP A 109 9.14 21.83 27.90
N GLY A 110 9.26 20.80 28.77
CA GLY A 110 8.25 20.49 29.79
C GLY A 110 7.07 19.67 29.29
N GLY A 111 7.19 19.01 28.14
CA GLY A 111 6.20 18.07 27.61
C GLY A 111 6.44 16.64 28.06
N ASP A 112 5.79 15.70 27.37
CA ASP A 112 5.80 14.26 27.65
C ASP A 112 6.38 13.44 26.50
N THR A 113 6.84 14.09 25.42
CA THR A 113 7.33 13.39 24.24
C THR A 113 8.86 13.27 24.28
N VAL A 114 9.35 12.03 24.32
CA VAL A 114 10.78 11.73 24.23
C VAL A 114 11.28 12.10 22.85
N THR A 115 12.32 12.95 22.76
CA THR A 115 12.96 13.36 21.51
C THR A 115 14.44 13.01 21.55
N VAL A 116 14.95 12.37 20.48
CA VAL A 116 16.36 12.02 20.34
C VAL A 116 16.90 12.57 19.03
N GLU A 117 17.99 13.31 19.11
CA GLU A 117 18.68 13.87 17.95
C GLU A 117 19.68 12.85 17.43
N VAL A 118 19.55 12.42 16.17
CA VAL A 118 20.33 11.32 15.60
C VAL A 118 20.90 11.66 14.22
N SER A 119 22.00 11.01 13.88
CA SER A 119 22.46 10.90 12.49
C SER A 119 22.58 9.43 12.11
N ALA A 120 21.74 9.00 11.19
CA ALA A 120 21.80 7.63 10.68
C ALA A 120 23.06 7.40 9.84
N THR A 121 23.57 8.42 9.14
CA THR A 121 24.77 8.36 8.30
C THR A 121 26.02 8.22 9.15
N GLU A 122 26.16 9.05 10.17
CA GLU A 122 27.32 9.06 11.07
C GLU A 122 27.16 8.11 12.27
N LYS A 123 25.99 7.47 12.38
CA LYS A 123 25.63 6.57 13.50
C LYS A 123 25.66 7.25 14.87
N THR A 124 25.46 8.57 14.91
CA THR A 124 25.47 9.36 16.15
C THR A 124 24.15 9.14 16.90
N ASN A 125 24.25 8.94 18.24
CA ASN A 125 23.13 8.77 19.18
C ASN A 125 22.14 7.61 18.87
N LEU A 126 22.49 6.64 18.03
CA LEU A 126 21.63 5.47 17.78
C LEU A 126 21.51 4.60 19.03
N GLY A 127 22.57 4.44 19.81
CA GLY A 127 22.54 3.74 21.11
C GLY A 127 21.57 4.41 22.08
N LEU A 128 21.63 5.74 22.20
CA LEU A 128 20.73 6.53 23.03
C LEU A 128 19.26 6.34 22.60
N LEU A 129 18.98 6.31 21.29
CA LEU A 129 17.63 6.04 20.81
C LEU A 129 17.11 4.67 21.28
N LEU A 130 17.95 3.63 21.22
CA LEU A 130 17.58 2.29 21.68
C LEU A 130 17.37 2.27 23.20
N GLU A 131 18.19 2.96 23.97
CA GLU A 131 18.02 3.12 25.43
C GLU A 131 16.70 3.82 25.76
N MET A 132 16.34 4.90 25.05
CA MET A 132 15.09 5.60 25.25
C MET A 132 13.87 4.74 24.90
N ILE A 133 13.95 3.92 23.84
CA ILE A 133 12.89 2.95 23.51
C ILE A 133 12.70 1.96 24.67
N LEU A 134 13.77 1.42 25.23
CA LEU A 134 13.69 0.50 26.37
C LEU A 134 13.14 1.19 27.62
N LEU A 135 13.56 2.42 27.90
CA LEU A 135 13.07 3.19 29.03
C LEU A 135 11.55 3.43 28.92
N VAL A 136 11.06 3.86 27.77
CA VAL A 136 9.62 4.05 27.55
C VAL A 136 8.88 2.73 27.65
N THR A 137 9.45 1.62 27.16
CA THR A 137 8.88 0.28 27.30
C THR A 137 8.70 -0.11 28.75
N ASP A 138 9.69 0.14 29.58
CA ASP A 138 9.66 -0.17 31.02
C ASP A 138 8.62 0.71 31.76
N LEU A 139 8.53 1.98 31.41
CA LEU A 139 7.53 2.91 31.96
C LEU A 139 6.10 2.50 31.61
N GLN A 140 5.86 2.03 30.39
CA GLN A 140 4.54 1.56 29.95
C GLN A 140 4.17 0.19 30.54
N GLY A 141 5.16 -0.59 30.98
CA GLY A 141 4.96 -1.88 31.62
C GLY A 141 4.28 -2.93 30.74
N PHE A 142 4.64 -3.01 29.45
CA PHE A 142 4.10 -4.00 28.53
C PHE A 142 4.37 -5.43 29.01
N LYS A 143 3.37 -6.30 28.88
CA LYS A 143 3.43 -7.68 29.38
C LYS A 143 2.90 -8.65 28.35
N ALA A 144 3.56 -9.81 28.21
CA ALA A 144 3.10 -10.93 27.42
C ALA A 144 3.29 -12.24 28.19
N ASN A 145 2.39 -13.20 27.97
CA ASN A 145 2.49 -14.52 28.59
C ASN A 145 2.96 -15.56 27.55
N PRO A 146 4.20 -16.05 27.61
CA PRO A 146 4.71 -17.02 26.63
C PRO A 146 4.09 -18.42 26.77
N HIS A 147 3.44 -18.73 27.90
CA HIS A 147 2.93 -20.08 28.18
C HIS A 147 1.52 -20.37 27.66
N ARG A 148 0.88 -19.40 26.99
CA ARG A 148 -0.43 -19.60 26.35
C ARG A 148 -0.30 -19.96 24.87
N THR A 149 -1.42 -20.32 24.24
CA THR A 149 -1.51 -20.47 22.76
C THR A 149 -1.20 -19.16 22.05
N ALA A 150 -0.49 -19.24 20.94
CA ALA A 150 -0.05 -18.08 20.22
C ALA A 150 -1.21 -17.24 19.65
N VAL A 151 -1.08 -15.93 19.83
CA VAL A 151 -1.90 -14.91 19.19
C VAL A 151 -0.94 -13.90 18.57
N GLY A 152 -1.19 -13.52 17.35
CA GLY A 152 -0.36 -12.55 16.63
C GLY A 152 -1.14 -11.90 15.50
N THR A 153 -0.46 -11.09 14.71
CA THR A 153 -1.04 -10.39 13.56
C THR A 153 -0.21 -10.64 12.32
N ILE A 154 -0.89 -10.78 11.18
CA ILE A 154 -0.23 -10.86 9.88
C ILE A 154 0.34 -9.49 9.54
N VAL A 155 1.66 -9.42 9.39
CA VAL A 155 2.34 -8.19 8.96
C VAL A 155 2.26 -8.09 7.44
N GLU A 156 2.64 -9.16 6.75
CA GLU A 156 2.71 -9.26 5.30
C GLU A 156 2.39 -10.69 4.85
N ALA A 157 1.89 -10.86 3.63
CA ALA A 157 1.64 -12.16 3.04
C ALA A 157 1.95 -12.17 1.54
N LYS A 158 2.51 -13.29 1.07
CA LYS A 158 2.91 -13.48 -0.34
C LYS A 158 2.60 -14.88 -0.83
N LEU A 159 2.56 -15.05 -2.15
CA LEU A 159 2.48 -16.35 -2.80
C LEU A 159 3.85 -16.71 -3.38
N ASP A 160 4.51 -17.67 -2.76
CA ASP A 160 5.81 -18.20 -3.21
C ASP A 160 5.59 -19.40 -4.14
N ARG A 161 6.33 -19.46 -5.26
CA ARG A 161 6.18 -20.53 -6.26
C ARG A 161 6.47 -21.92 -5.74
N GLY A 162 7.43 -22.05 -4.80
CA GLY A 162 7.86 -23.36 -4.26
C GLY A 162 7.21 -23.71 -2.94
N ARG A 163 6.93 -22.70 -2.12
CA ARG A 163 6.45 -22.86 -0.74
C ARG A 163 4.94 -22.62 -0.58
N GLY A 164 4.27 -22.11 -1.62
CA GLY A 164 2.84 -21.75 -1.58
C GLY A 164 2.58 -20.42 -0.85
N ALA A 165 1.45 -20.33 -0.17
CA ALA A 165 1.13 -19.15 0.62
C ALA A 165 2.05 -19.07 1.85
N VAL A 166 2.72 -17.93 2.01
CA VAL A 166 3.65 -17.60 3.10
C VAL A 166 3.19 -16.31 3.72
N ALA A 167 3.11 -16.25 5.05
CA ALA A 167 2.80 -15.02 5.76
C ALA A 167 3.82 -14.74 6.86
N THR A 168 4.19 -13.48 7.02
CA THR A 168 4.97 -12.98 8.14
C THR A 168 4.02 -12.64 9.27
N VAL A 169 4.16 -13.34 10.38
CA VAL A 169 3.35 -13.19 11.59
C VAL A 169 4.21 -12.54 12.67
N LEU A 170 3.73 -11.46 13.27
CA LEU A 170 4.27 -10.96 14.53
C LEU A 170 3.51 -11.63 15.67
N VAL A 171 4.19 -12.47 16.43
CA VAL A 171 3.63 -13.11 17.62
C VAL A 171 3.53 -12.05 18.71
N GLN A 172 2.33 -11.73 19.18
CA GLN A 172 2.10 -10.72 20.23
C GLN A 172 1.99 -11.37 21.61
N ASN A 173 1.44 -12.57 21.67
CA ASN A 173 1.24 -13.27 22.93
C ASN A 173 1.32 -14.80 22.73
N GLY A 174 1.74 -15.54 23.75
CA GLY A 174 1.89 -16.97 23.64
C GLY A 174 3.15 -17.42 22.90
N THR A 175 3.26 -18.71 22.64
CA THR A 175 4.37 -19.29 21.83
C THR A 175 3.78 -20.08 20.67
N LEU A 176 4.17 -19.72 19.46
CA LEU A 176 3.85 -20.42 18.22
C LEU A 176 4.85 -21.55 18.00
N ARG A 177 4.38 -22.75 17.69
CA ARG A 177 5.23 -23.92 17.44
C ARG A 177 4.91 -24.57 16.11
N VAL A 178 5.90 -25.23 15.52
CA VAL A 178 5.67 -26.10 14.37
C VAL A 178 4.70 -27.21 14.77
N GLY A 179 3.68 -27.42 13.93
CA GLY A 179 2.60 -28.38 14.19
C GLY A 179 1.33 -27.77 14.77
N ASP A 180 1.35 -26.53 15.24
CA ASP A 180 0.17 -25.85 15.74
C ASP A 180 -0.89 -25.65 14.67
N SER A 181 -2.16 -25.84 15.03
CA SER A 181 -3.29 -25.53 14.16
C SER A 181 -3.80 -24.13 14.45
N PHE A 182 -4.05 -23.37 13.41
CA PHE A 182 -4.37 -21.93 13.52
C PHE A 182 -5.54 -21.52 12.62
N ILE A 183 -6.07 -20.37 12.93
CA ILE A 183 -7.02 -19.64 12.10
C ILE A 183 -6.54 -18.21 11.88
N VAL A 184 -6.68 -17.70 10.65
CA VAL A 184 -6.38 -16.31 10.24
C VAL A 184 -7.56 -15.81 9.42
N GLY A 185 -8.26 -14.78 9.87
CA GLY A 185 -9.49 -14.38 9.21
C GLY A 185 -10.46 -15.56 9.06
N ALA A 186 -10.75 -15.96 7.83
CA ALA A 186 -11.55 -17.15 7.51
C ALA A 186 -10.70 -18.35 7.06
N ILE A 187 -9.37 -18.19 6.97
CA ILE A 187 -8.42 -19.20 6.49
C ILE A 187 -7.96 -20.03 7.68
N THR A 188 -7.92 -21.34 7.48
CA THR A 188 -7.42 -22.29 8.48
C THR A 188 -6.15 -22.96 7.98
N GLY A 189 -5.28 -23.36 8.90
CA GLY A 189 -4.04 -24.02 8.52
C GLY A 189 -3.38 -24.76 9.67
N LYS A 190 -2.26 -25.40 9.34
CA LYS A 190 -1.36 -26.02 10.29
C LYS A 190 0.06 -25.57 10.00
N VAL A 191 0.76 -25.10 11.01
CA VAL A 191 2.16 -24.65 10.88
C VAL A 191 3.03 -25.81 10.42
N ARG A 192 3.55 -25.75 9.20
CA ARG A 192 4.47 -26.75 8.65
C ARG A 192 5.91 -26.44 8.96
N ALA A 193 6.28 -25.16 8.88
CA ALA A 193 7.61 -24.65 9.23
C ALA A 193 7.51 -23.19 9.63
N LEU A 194 8.47 -22.77 10.44
CA LEU A 194 8.68 -21.37 10.84
C LEU A 194 10.09 -20.94 10.43
N PHE A 195 10.23 -19.71 9.94
CA PHE A 195 11.52 -19.11 9.64
C PHE A 195 11.62 -17.76 10.33
N ASN A 196 12.80 -17.46 10.89
CA ASN A 196 13.07 -16.14 11.45
C ASN A 196 13.30 -15.10 10.33
N HIS A 197 13.52 -13.84 10.72
CA HIS A 197 13.79 -12.74 9.80
C HIS A 197 15.09 -12.91 8.96
N ASN A 198 15.99 -13.83 9.35
CA ASN A 198 17.18 -14.17 8.61
C ASN A 198 16.96 -15.38 7.64
N GLY A 199 15.74 -15.88 7.53
CA GLY A 199 15.42 -17.06 6.72
C GLY A 199 15.87 -18.39 7.32
N GLN A 200 16.28 -18.43 8.59
CA GLN A 200 16.68 -19.64 9.29
C GLN A 200 15.47 -20.36 9.88
N PRO A 201 15.38 -21.69 9.78
CA PRO A 201 14.27 -22.43 10.37
C PRO A 201 14.34 -22.39 11.90
N VAL A 202 13.16 -22.20 12.52
CA VAL A 202 13.00 -22.20 13.99
C VAL A 202 11.86 -23.15 14.36
N LEU A 203 11.95 -23.77 15.54
CA LEU A 203 10.92 -24.71 16.03
C LEU A 203 9.78 -23.97 16.77
N SER A 204 10.08 -22.80 17.32
CA SER A 204 9.09 -22.00 18.07
C SER A 204 9.41 -20.51 17.99
N ALA A 205 8.37 -19.69 18.15
CA ALA A 205 8.45 -18.25 18.21
C ALA A 205 7.65 -17.74 19.40
N GLY A 206 8.32 -17.00 20.30
CA GLY A 206 7.72 -16.35 21.46
C GLY A 206 7.16 -14.97 21.15
N PRO A 207 6.67 -14.25 22.18
CA PRO A 207 6.17 -12.88 22.02
C PRO A 207 7.19 -11.93 21.42
N ALA A 208 6.71 -10.96 20.67
CA ALA A 208 7.46 -9.95 19.91
C ALA A 208 8.44 -10.53 18.85
N MET A 209 8.30 -11.79 18.47
CA MET A 209 9.14 -12.41 17.44
C MET A 209 8.41 -12.42 16.10
N PRO A 210 8.97 -11.79 15.04
CA PRO A 210 8.44 -11.91 13.69
C PRO A 210 8.91 -13.24 13.07
N VAL A 211 7.99 -13.99 12.46
CA VAL A 211 8.29 -15.26 11.80
C VAL A 211 7.51 -15.42 10.50
N GLU A 212 8.18 -15.96 9.48
CA GLU A 212 7.49 -16.49 8.29
C GLU A 212 6.86 -17.83 8.62
N VAL A 213 5.57 -17.97 8.38
CA VAL A 213 4.78 -19.17 8.63
C VAL A 213 4.44 -19.85 7.31
N LEU A 214 4.75 -21.13 7.21
CA LEU A 214 4.34 -22.02 6.12
C LEU A 214 3.20 -22.94 6.58
N GLY A 215 2.31 -23.30 5.64
CA GLY A 215 1.19 -24.21 5.91
C GLY A 215 -0.17 -23.51 5.90
N ILE A 216 -0.21 -22.29 5.37
CA ILE A 216 -1.42 -21.53 5.11
C ILE A 216 -2.00 -21.98 3.76
N GLN A 217 -3.33 -22.15 3.67
CA GLN A 217 -3.96 -22.67 2.44
C GLN A 217 -4.14 -21.59 1.36
N GLU A 218 -4.47 -20.38 1.77
CA GLU A 218 -4.68 -19.21 0.92
C GLU A 218 -3.90 -18.03 1.48
N VAL A 219 -3.61 -17.01 0.66
CA VAL A 219 -2.90 -15.83 1.13
C VAL A 219 -3.84 -15.00 2.01
N PRO A 220 -3.51 -14.77 3.30
CA PRO A 220 -4.33 -13.97 4.21
C PRO A 220 -4.20 -12.48 3.91
N GLU A 221 -5.16 -11.71 4.40
CA GLU A 221 -5.06 -10.24 4.38
C GLU A 221 -4.05 -9.78 5.42
N ALA A 222 -3.25 -8.79 5.08
CA ALA A 222 -2.33 -8.19 6.02
C ALA A 222 -3.13 -7.41 7.09
N GLY A 223 -2.73 -7.56 8.37
CA GLY A 223 -3.49 -7.05 9.53
C GLY A 223 -4.48 -8.05 10.12
N ASP A 224 -4.71 -9.20 9.49
CA ASP A 224 -5.56 -10.25 10.04
C ASP A 224 -5.00 -10.80 11.36
N LEU A 225 -5.92 -11.11 12.29
CA LEU A 225 -5.57 -11.76 13.55
C LEU A 225 -5.22 -13.23 13.32
N PHE A 226 -4.01 -13.61 13.69
CA PHE A 226 -3.52 -14.99 13.71
C PHE A 226 -3.77 -15.58 15.10
N GLN A 227 -4.44 -16.72 15.18
CA GLN A 227 -4.77 -17.34 16.46
C GLN A 227 -4.59 -18.85 16.40
N VAL A 228 -3.80 -19.38 17.33
CA VAL A 228 -3.66 -20.84 17.56
C VAL A 228 -4.76 -21.33 18.48
N LEU A 229 -5.40 -22.42 18.08
CA LEU A 229 -6.42 -23.09 18.89
C LEU A 229 -6.08 -24.59 19.00
N ALA A 230 -6.27 -25.17 20.17
CA ALA A 230 -5.99 -26.58 20.43
C ALA A 230 -6.98 -27.53 19.71
N ASP A 231 -8.25 -27.10 19.56
CA ASP A 231 -9.30 -27.92 18.96
C ASP A 231 -9.43 -27.67 17.46
N VAL A 232 -8.98 -28.63 16.67
CA VAL A 232 -9.00 -28.58 15.19
C VAL A 232 -10.45 -28.56 14.66
N ASN A 233 -11.41 -29.20 15.31
CA ASN A 233 -12.80 -29.20 14.87
C ASN A 233 -13.41 -27.80 15.02
N ARG A 234 -13.12 -27.15 16.14
CA ARG A 234 -13.54 -25.76 16.41
C ARG A 234 -12.94 -24.79 15.38
N ILE A 235 -11.67 -24.96 15.01
CA ILE A 235 -11.02 -24.16 13.94
C ILE A 235 -11.81 -24.27 12.64
N LYS A 236 -12.13 -25.50 12.21
CA LYS A 236 -12.88 -25.75 10.97
C LYS A 236 -14.29 -25.14 11.02
N GLN A 237 -14.98 -25.27 12.15
CA GLN A 237 -16.32 -24.68 12.32
C GLN A 237 -16.29 -23.15 12.21
N ILE A 238 -15.35 -22.49 12.90
CA ILE A 238 -15.18 -21.03 12.86
C ILE A 238 -14.79 -20.58 11.43
N GLY A 239 -13.86 -21.28 10.79
CA GLY A 239 -13.44 -21.00 9.41
C GLY A 239 -14.61 -21.05 8.43
N ASN A 240 -15.39 -22.13 8.46
CA ASN A 240 -16.56 -22.30 7.60
C ASN A 240 -17.62 -21.20 7.84
N LEU A 241 -17.89 -20.86 9.10
CA LEU A 241 -18.82 -19.79 9.44
C LEU A 241 -18.37 -18.43 8.89
N ARG A 242 -17.11 -18.07 9.11
CA ARG A 242 -16.55 -16.80 8.60
C ARG A 242 -16.52 -16.76 7.07
N GLN A 243 -16.17 -17.88 6.42
CA GLN A 243 -16.16 -17.99 4.96
C GLN A 243 -17.58 -17.80 4.39
N ARG A 244 -18.59 -18.40 5.03
CA ARG A 244 -20.00 -18.20 4.65
C ARG A 244 -20.43 -16.73 4.80
N GLN A 245 -20.09 -16.09 5.91
CA GLN A 245 -20.39 -14.67 6.13
C GLN A 245 -19.70 -13.76 5.09
N LEU A 246 -18.46 -14.05 4.72
CA LEU A 246 -17.75 -13.32 3.66
C LEU A 246 -18.43 -13.47 2.30
N ARG A 247 -18.87 -14.68 1.94
CA ARG A 247 -19.63 -14.92 0.71
C ARG A 247 -20.95 -14.15 0.71
N GLU A 248 -21.72 -14.21 1.79
CA GLU A 248 -23.00 -13.49 1.91
C GLU A 248 -22.80 -11.97 1.79
N ARG A 249 -21.74 -11.40 2.42
CA ARG A 249 -21.39 -9.97 2.27
C ARG A 249 -21.01 -9.60 0.84
N LYS A 250 -20.23 -10.43 0.13
CA LYS A 250 -19.87 -10.20 -1.27
C LYS A 250 -21.11 -10.23 -2.17
N LEU A 251 -21.98 -11.21 -2.01
CA LEU A 251 -23.23 -11.33 -2.76
C LEU A 251 -24.17 -10.14 -2.49
N ALA A 252 -24.30 -9.68 -1.24
CA ALA A 252 -25.11 -8.52 -0.88
C ALA A 252 -24.61 -7.21 -1.50
N LYS A 253 -23.29 -7.07 -1.70
CA LYS A 253 -22.70 -5.90 -2.40
C LYS A 253 -22.99 -5.93 -3.91
N THR A 254 -23.02 -7.12 -4.51
CA THR A 254 -23.25 -7.28 -5.95
C THR A 254 -24.75 -7.19 -6.31
N ALA A 255 -25.65 -7.54 -5.39
CA ALA A 255 -27.11 -7.57 -5.63
C ALA A 255 -27.80 -6.18 -5.63
N ARG A 256 -27.08 -5.10 -5.39
CA ARG A 256 -27.64 -3.73 -5.33
C ARG A 256 -27.55 -2.95 -6.65
N LEU A 257 -27.67 -3.62 -7.79
CA LEU A 257 -28.00 -2.95 -9.06
C LEU A 257 -29.53 -2.77 -9.11
N THR A 258 -30.03 -1.69 -8.51
CA THR A 258 -31.44 -1.30 -8.65
C THR A 258 -31.65 -0.60 -9.98
N LEU A 259 -32.89 -0.69 -10.51
CA LEU A 259 -33.32 0.01 -11.75
C LEU A 259 -33.06 1.53 -11.67
N GLU A 260 -33.08 2.10 -10.47
CA GLU A 260 -32.74 3.51 -10.21
C GLU A 260 -31.27 3.82 -10.54
N HIS A 261 -30.33 2.93 -10.20
CA HIS A 261 -28.92 3.07 -10.56
C HIS A 261 -28.68 2.95 -12.07
N LEU A 262 -29.51 2.15 -12.77
CA LEU A 262 -29.45 2.04 -14.23
C LEU A 262 -29.90 3.34 -14.88
N HIS A 263 -30.92 4.01 -14.30
CA HIS A 263 -31.43 5.28 -14.80
C HIS A 263 -30.45 6.45 -14.57
N GLU A 264 -29.76 6.45 -13.45
CA GLU A 264 -28.65 7.39 -13.15
C GLU A 264 -27.46 7.18 -14.11
N GLN A 265 -27.09 5.93 -14.41
CA GLN A 265 -26.03 5.62 -15.38
C GLN A 265 -26.39 6.03 -16.81
N LEU A 266 -27.64 5.97 -17.21
CA LEU A 266 -28.10 6.41 -18.51
C LEU A 266 -28.15 7.94 -18.64
N SER A 267 -28.33 8.66 -17.55
CA SER A 267 -28.42 10.14 -17.54
C SER A 267 -27.05 10.83 -17.48
N VAL A 268 -26.00 10.16 -17.01
CA VAL A 268 -24.65 10.73 -16.79
C VAL A 268 -23.73 10.58 -18.04
N GLY A 269 -24.20 9.93 -19.11
CA GLY A 269 -23.39 9.65 -20.30
C GLY A 269 -22.58 8.35 -20.15
N VAL A 270 -21.98 7.90 -21.25
CA VAL A 270 -21.18 6.66 -21.28
C VAL A 270 -19.86 6.88 -20.53
N ILE A 271 -19.80 6.50 -19.26
CA ILE A 271 -18.55 6.49 -18.50
C ILE A 271 -17.65 5.41 -19.13
N LYS A 272 -16.48 5.80 -19.63
CA LYS A 272 -15.49 4.86 -20.15
C LYS A 272 -14.85 4.12 -18.97
N GLU A 273 -14.86 2.78 -19.01
CA GLU A 273 -14.19 1.95 -18.02
C GLU A 273 -12.80 1.56 -18.52
N LEU A 274 -11.78 1.66 -17.64
CA LEU A 274 -10.44 1.11 -17.85
C LEU A 274 -10.32 -0.15 -17.00
N PRO A 275 -10.52 -1.35 -17.59
CA PRO A 275 -10.41 -2.60 -16.84
C PRO A 275 -8.96 -2.98 -16.63
N LEU A 276 -8.59 -3.32 -15.38
CA LEU A 276 -7.25 -3.68 -14.97
C LEU A 276 -7.24 -5.01 -14.22
N ILE A 277 -6.18 -5.78 -14.42
CA ILE A 277 -5.78 -6.90 -13.56
C ILE A 277 -4.49 -6.52 -12.86
N LEU A 278 -4.46 -6.64 -11.54
CA LEU A 278 -3.33 -6.23 -10.71
C LEU A 278 -2.64 -7.45 -10.11
N LYS A 279 -1.33 -7.53 -10.31
CA LYS A 279 -0.48 -8.55 -9.67
C LYS A 279 0.68 -7.84 -8.96
N ALA A 280 0.94 -8.23 -7.70
CA ALA A 280 2.04 -7.69 -6.92
C ALA A 280 2.78 -8.80 -6.16
N ASP A 281 3.94 -8.46 -5.62
CA ASP A 281 4.75 -9.42 -4.83
C ASP A 281 4.11 -9.77 -3.49
N PHE A 282 3.53 -8.79 -2.78
CA PHE A 282 2.84 -8.95 -1.51
C PHE A 282 1.36 -8.55 -1.58
N GLN A 283 0.57 -9.11 -0.66
CA GLN A 283 -0.84 -8.78 -0.53
C GLN A 283 -1.05 -7.30 -0.16
N GLY A 284 -0.23 -6.77 0.76
CA GLY A 284 -0.25 -5.35 1.13
C GLY A 284 0.01 -4.42 -0.07
N SER A 285 0.94 -4.80 -0.97
CA SER A 285 1.20 -4.05 -2.20
C SER A 285 -0.02 -4.04 -3.14
N VAL A 286 -0.74 -5.17 -3.26
CA VAL A 286 -1.99 -5.25 -4.05
C VAL A 286 -3.02 -4.25 -3.51
N GLU A 287 -3.20 -4.20 -2.19
CA GLU A 287 -4.15 -3.30 -1.52
C GLU A 287 -3.82 -1.83 -1.81
N VAL A 288 -2.56 -1.44 -1.60
CA VAL A 288 -2.09 -0.05 -1.79
C VAL A 288 -2.20 0.40 -3.25
N VAL A 289 -1.75 -0.42 -4.20
CA VAL A 289 -1.84 -0.09 -5.63
C VAL A 289 -3.31 -0.02 -6.06
N SER A 290 -4.15 -0.95 -5.59
CA SER A 290 -5.60 -0.94 -5.87
C SER A 290 -6.27 0.33 -5.37
N GLU A 291 -5.98 0.76 -4.14
CA GLU A 291 -6.51 2.01 -3.57
C GLU A 291 -6.04 3.23 -4.34
N THR A 292 -4.72 3.30 -4.64
CA THR A 292 -4.11 4.40 -5.38
C THR A 292 -4.72 4.54 -6.77
N LEU A 293 -4.89 3.43 -7.50
CA LEU A 293 -5.49 3.43 -8.82
C LEU A 293 -6.99 3.78 -8.79
N SER A 294 -7.70 3.32 -7.77
CA SER A 294 -9.12 3.66 -7.60
C SER A 294 -9.34 5.15 -7.38
N LYS A 295 -8.44 5.83 -6.67
CA LYS A 295 -8.45 7.29 -6.45
C LYS A 295 -8.20 8.10 -7.72
N LEU A 296 -7.63 7.52 -8.78
CA LEU A 296 -7.43 8.19 -10.07
C LEU A 296 -8.72 8.30 -10.89
N SER A 297 -9.74 7.52 -10.56
CA SER A 297 -11.03 7.55 -11.25
C SER A 297 -11.65 8.95 -11.21
N ASN A 298 -12.20 9.38 -12.34
CA ASN A 298 -12.90 10.65 -12.49
C ASN A 298 -14.29 10.41 -13.10
N GLU A 299 -15.07 11.48 -13.29
CA GLU A 299 -16.44 11.41 -13.83
C GLU A 299 -16.52 10.84 -15.26
N LYS A 300 -15.45 10.94 -16.05
CA LYS A 300 -15.41 10.52 -17.46
C LYS A 300 -14.80 9.13 -17.66
N VAL A 301 -13.82 8.75 -16.83
CA VAL A 301 -13.10 7.47 -16.92
C VAL A 301 -13.00 6.84 -15.54
N LYS A 302 -13.48 5.62 -15.41
CA LYS A 302 -13.44 4.84 -14.17
C LYS A 302 -12.42 3.71 -14.29
N VAL A 303 -11.47 3.66 -13.37
CA VAL A 303 -10.57 2.51 -13.23
C VAL A 303 -11.33 1.37 -12.55
N LYS A 304 -11.38 0.21 -13.23
CA LYS A 304 -12.07 -0.98 -12.72
C LYS A 304 -11.10 -2.13 -12.55
N ILE A 305 -10.76 -2.43 -11.32
CA ILE A 305 -9.92 -3.59 -11.00
C ILE A 305 -10.80 -4.83 -11.02
N ILE A 306 -10.61 -5.68 -12.05
CA ILE A 306 -11.35 -6.93 -12.22
C ILE A 306 -10.84 -8.01 -11.29
N HIS A 307 -9.52 -8.12 -11.20
CA HIS A 307 -8.84 -9.07 -10.32
C HIS A 307 -7.57 -8.47 -9.76
N GLY A 308 -7.29 -8.74 -8.49
CA GLY A 308 -6.05 -8.39 -7.83
C GLY A 308 -5.57 -9.51 -6.94
N GLY A 309 -4.26 -9.80 -6.96
CA GLY A 309 -3.70 -10.84 -6.11
C GLY A 309 -2.17 -10.85 -6.11
N PRO A 310 -1.57 -11.42 -5.05
CA PRO A 310 -0.13 -11.55 -4.96
C PRO A 310 0.39 -12.69 -5.84
N GLY A 311 1.67 -12.58 -6.22
CA GLY A 311 2.39 -13.59 -6.99
C GLY A 311 2.62 -13.22 -8.44
N ALA A 312 3.26 -14.14 -9.17
CA ALA A 312 3.61 -13.93 -10.57
C ALA A 312 2.35 -13.86 -11.47
N ILE A 313 2.50 -13.22 -12.63
CA ILE A 313 1.46 -13.22 -13.67
C ILE A 313 1.43 -14.60 -14.33
N THR A 314 0.27 -15.26 -14.32
CA THR A 314 0.03 -16.62 -14.79
C THR A 314 -0.78 -16.66 -16.10
N GLU A 315 -0.86 -17.82 -16.74
CA GLU A 315 -1.70 -18.03 -17.93
C GLU A 315 -3.18 -17.69 -17.67
N THR A 316 -3.69 -18.01 -16.47
CA THR A 316 -5.08 -17.70 -16.09
C THR A 316 -5.35 -16.21 -16.02
N ASP A 317 -4.37 -15.41 -15.58
CA ASP A 317 -4.47 -13.94 -15.56
C ASP A 317 -4.54 -13.39 -16.99
N ILE A 318 -3.77 -13.95 -17.93
CA ILE A 318 -3.80 -13.56 -19.35
C ILE A 318 -5.16 -13.88 -19.98
N LEU A 319 -5.69 -15.10 -19.77
CA LEU A 319 -7.00 -15.48 -20.28
C LEU A 319 -8.13 -14.59 -19.72
N LEU A 320 -8.05 -14.25 -18.44
CA LEU A 320 -9.00 -13.32 -17.83
C LEU A 320 -8.88 -11.91 -18.43
N ALA A 321 -7.65 -11.44 -18.69
CA ALA A 321 -7.41 -10.15 -19.31
C ALA A 321 -7.96 -10.10 -20.76
N ALA A 322 -7.70 -11.14 -21.55
CA ALA A 322 -8.23 -11.27 -22.92
C ALA A 322 -9.76 -11.25 -22.93
N ALA A 323 -10.40 -12.05 -22.06
CA ALA A 323 -11.85 -12.12 -21.96
C ALA A 323 -12.52 -10.81 -21.50
N SER A 324 -11.79 -9.98 -20.73
CA SER A 324 -12.28 -8.74 -20.15
C SER A 324 -11.76 -7.48 -20.84
N ASN A 325 -10.96 -7.62 -21.89
CA ASN A 325 -10.21 -6.55 -22.56
C ASN A 325 -9.45 -5.67 -21.55
N ALA A 326 -8.78 -6.31 -20.58
CA ALA A 326 -8.10 -5.66 -19.47
C ALA A 326 -6.59 -5.59 -19.70
N ILE A 327 -5.98 -4.53 -19.15
CA ILE A 327 -4.51 -4.40 -19.09
C ILE A 327 -4.03 -5.07 -17.79
N ILE A 328 -2.92 -5.80 -17.88
CA ILE A 328 -2.29 -6.40 -16.70
C ILE A 328 -1.20 -5.47 -16.17
N VAL A 329 -1.33 -5.07 -14.92
CA VAL A 329 -0.33 -4.28 -14.20
C VAL A 329 0.37 -5.16 -13.18
N GLY A 330 1.68 -5.35 -13.37
CA GLY A 330 2.55 -6.09 -12.46
C GLY A 330 3.41 -5.14 -11.63
N PHE A 331 3.27 -5.20 -10.31
CA PHE A 331 4.10 -4.43 -9.37
C PHE A 331 5.12 -5.36 -8.70
N ASN A 332 6.39 -5.12 -8.98
CA ASN A 332 7.54 -5.89 -8.48
C ASN A 332 7.45 -7.42 -8.75
N VAL A 333 6.71 -7.82 -9.78
CA VAL A 333 6.53 -9.22 -10.20
C VAL A 333 6.94 -9.43 -11.64
N ARG A 334 7.18 -10.68 -12.01
CA ARG A 334 7.50 -11.07 -13.38
C ARG A 334 6.47 -12.08 -13.90
N PRO A 335 6.10 -12.00 -15.17
CA PRO A 335 5.25 -12.99 -15.79
C PRO A 335 5.98 -14.34 -15.94
N GLU A 336 5.23 -15.41 -15.92
CA GLU A 336 5.73 -16.74 -16.26
C GLU A 336 6.06 -16.84 -17.77
N LYS A 337 7.01 -17.71 -18.13
CA LYS A 337 7.40 -17.87 -19.54
C LYS A 337 6.21 -18.21 -20.45
N LYS A 338 5.31 -19.09 -19.98
CA LYS A 338 4.10 -19.44 -20.72
C LYS A 338 3.11 -18.29 -20.81
N ALA A 339 2.97 -17.49 -19.75
CA ALA A 339 2.12 -16.32 -19.74
C ALA A 339 2.57 -15.27 -20.76
N ILE A 340 3.90 -15.04 -20.94
CA ILE A 340 4.43 -14.13 -21.96
C ILE A 340 4.05 -14.61 -23.38
N SER A 341 4.21 -15.91 -23.65
CA SER A 341 3.87 -16.47 -24.98
C SER A 341 2.38 -16.32 -25.27
N LEU A 342 1.53 -16.59 -24.27
CA LEU A 342 0.08 -16.46 -24.38
C LEU A 342 -0.36 -14.99 -24.53
N ALA A 343 0.25 -14.08 -23.79
CA ALA A 343 -0.04 -12.66 -23.90
C ALA A 343 0.23 -12.11 -25.32
N ASN A 344 1.32 -12.56 -25.94
CA ASN A 344 1.64 -12.19 -27.33
C ASN A 344 0.62 -12.78 -28.33
N GLN A 345 0.09 -13.98 -28.08
CA GLN A 345 -0.91 -14.60 -28.94
C GLN A 345 -2.27 -13.92 -28.82
N GLU A 346 -2.70 -13.60 -27.60
CA GLU A 346 -3.99 -12.99 -27.30
C GLU A 346 -3.97 -11.44 -27.40
N GLY A 347 -2.80 -10.84 -27.64
CA GLY A 347 -2.65 -9.37 -27.73
C GLY A 347 -2.88 -8.64 -26.42
N VAL A 348 -2.63 -9.29 -25.27
CA VAL A 348 -2.82 -8.72 -23.93
C VAL A 348 -1.60 -7.86 -23.57
N ASP A 349 -1.87 -6.61 -23.17
CA ASP A 349 -0.83 -5.68 -22.71
C ASP A 349 -0.45 -5.94 -21.25
N ILE A 350 0.86 -6.14 -21.01
CA ILE A 350 1.44 -6.36 -19.69
C ILE A 350 2.38 -5.21 -19.35
N ARG A 351 2.06 -4.45 -18.30
CA ARG A 351 2.88 -3.35 -17.80
C ARG A 351 3.54 -3.73 -16.48
N LEU A 352 4.86 -3.69 -16.44
CA LEU A 352 5.67 -4.10 -15.28
C LEU A 352 6.34 -2.88 -14.66
N HIS A 353 6.14 -2.69 -13.36
CA HIS A 353 6.68 -1.59 -12.61
C HIS A 353 7.28 -2.05 -11.28
N THR A 354 8.30 -1.32 -10.84
CA THR A 354 8.94 -1.52 -9.53
C THR A 354 8.72 -0.32 -8.60
N ILE A 355 8.17 0.78 -9.12
CA ILE A 355 7.91 2.03 -8.38
C ILE A 355 6.44 2.42 -8.59
N ILE A 356 5.72 2.67 -7.50
CA ILE A 356 4.27 2.96 -7.52
C ILE A 356 3.90 4.23 -8.32
N TYR A 357 4.77 5.24 -8.29
CA TYR A 357 4.55 6.47 -9.06
C TYR A 357 4.46 6.24 -10.57
N ASN A 358 5.28 5.32 -11.08
CA ASN A 358 5.31 5.01 -12.52
C ASN A 358 3.97 4.38 -12.94
N ILE A 359 3.39 3.53 -12.09
CA ILE A 359 2.05 2.95 -12.33
C ILE A 359 1.00 4.07 -12.40
N SER A 360 0.98 4.95 -11.39
CA SER A 360 0.00 6.04 -11.32
C SER A 360 0.08 6.96 -12.53
N ASN A 361 1.29 7.31 -12.96
CA ASN A 361 1.50 8.19 -14.13
C ASN A 361 1.11 7.51 -15.44
N GLU A 362 1.44 6.23 -15.61
CA GLU A 362 1.08 5.50 -16.83
C GLU A 362 -0.44 5.31 -16.95
N ILE A 363 -1.10 4.96 -15.86
CA ILE A 363 -2.57 4.83 -15.85
C ILE A 363 -3.25 6.19 -16.06
N LYS A 364 -2.73 7.28 -15.50
CA LYS A 364 -3.23 8.64 -15.80
C LYS A 364 -3.12 8.96 -17.29
N ASN A 365 -2.00 8.63 -17.91
CA ASN A 365 -1.80 8.85 -19.35
C ASN A 365 -2.72 7.96 -20.20
N ALA A 366 -2.93 6.70 -19.80
CA ALA A 366 -3.88 5.81 -20.46
C ALA A 366 -5.32 6.34 -20.36
N MET A 367 -5.73 6.86 -19.18
CA MET A 367 -7.03 7.49 -18.99
C MET A 367 -7.20 8.75 -19.86
N LEU A 368 -6.16 9.58 -20.00
CA LEU A 368 -6.18 10.75 -20.88
C LEU A 368 -6.32 10.34 -22.35
N GLY A 369 -5.67 9.25 -22.78
CA GLY A 369 -5.80 8.70 -24.13
C GLY A 369 -7.20 8.13 -24.44
N LEU A 370 -7.97 7.76 -23.43
CA LEU A 370 -9.37 7.32 -23.59
C LEU A 370 -10.34 8.49 -23.73
N LEU A 371 -9.96 9.70 -23.35
CA LEU A 371 -10.83 10.88 -23.48
C LEU A 371 -10.93 11.31 -24.93
N GLU A 372 -12.09 11.79 -25.33
CA GLU A 372 -12.26 12.41 -26.66
C GLU A 372 -11.50 13.73 -26.70
N PRO A 373 -10.89 14.07 -27.87
CA PRO A 373 -10.21 15.35 -28.00
C PRO A 373 -11.21 16.49 -27.79
N THR A 374 -10.95 17.31 -26.79
CA THR A 374 -11.71 18.53 -26.58
C THR A 374 -11.11 19.62 -27.47
N PHE A 375 -11.90 20.08 -28.43
CA PHE A 375 -11.51 21.22 -29.26
C PHE A 375 -11.70 22.50 -28.46
N LYS A 376 -10.61 23.27 -28.31
CA LYS A 376 -10.67 24.61 -27.75
C LYS A 376 -10.72 25.59 -28.93
N GLU A 377 -11.79 26.35 -29.03
CA GLU A 377 -11.83 27.45 -30.00
C GLU A 377 -10.78 28.49 -29.64
N ILE A 378 -9.86 28.71 -30.55
CA ILE A 378 -8.85 29.76 -30.44
C ILE A 378 -9.18 30.79 -31.48
N TRP A 379 -9.52 31.99 -31.03
CA TRP A 379 -9.74 33.12 -31.90
C TRP A 379 -8.40 33.50 -32.57
N GLN A 380 -8.33 33.40 -33.92
CA GLN A 380 -7.08 33.62 -34.67
C GLN A 380 -7.11 34.93 -35.44
N GLY A 381 -8.29 35.46 -35.68
CA GLY A 381 -8.41 36.72 -36.41
C GLY A 381 -9.86 37.06 -36.76
N THR A 382 -10.05 38.29 -37.18
CA THR A 382 -11.34 38.82 -37.62
C THR A 382 -11.27 39.14 -39.11
N ALA A 383 -12.25 38.65 -39.87
CA ALA A 383 -12.41 38.98 -41.28
C ALA A 383 -13.79 39.61 -41.53
N GLU A 384 -13.78 40.75 -42.21
CA GLU A 384 -14.97 41.44 -42.64
C GLU A 384 -15.32 41.04 -44.05
N VAL A 385 -16.53 40.57 -44.28
CA VAL A 385 -16.99 40.23 -45.62
C VAL A 385 -17.38 41.51 -46.36
N ARG A 386 -16.60 41.84 -47.41
CA ARG A 386 -16.84 43.03 -48.24
C ARG A 386 -17.64 42.76 -49.46
N ASP A 387 -17.54 41.55 -50.04
CA ASP A 387 -18.25 41.20 -51.24
C ASP A 387 -18.62 39.72 -51.33
N THR A 388 -19.68 39.37 -52.04
CA THR A 388 -20.12 37.98 -52.20
C THR A 388 -20.33 37.63 -53.65
N PHE A 389 -19.67 36.56 -54.14
CA PHE A 389 -19.75 36.10 -55.52
C PHE A 389 -20.38 34.70 -55.61
N LYS A 390 -21.32 34.52 -56.53
CA LYS A 390 -21.86 33.20 -56.84
C LYS A 390 -21.02 32.52 -57.90
N VAL A 391 -20.32 31.47 -57.54
CA VAL A 391 -19.47 30.69 -58.44
C VAL A 391 -20.18 29.37 -58.76
N PRO A 392 -20.37 29.05 -60.08
CA PRO A 392 -20.95 27.79 -60.47
C PRO A 392 -20.12 26.62 -59.95
N LYS A 393 -20.74 25.63 -59.25
CA LYS A 393 -20.12 24.45 -58.61
C LYS A 393 -19.47 24.67 -57.25
N ALA A 394 -19.19 25.88 -56.79
CA ALA A 394 -18.57 26.16 -55.51
C ALA A 394 -19.53 26.86 -54.50
N GLY A 395 -20.73 27.28 -54.96
CA GLY A 395 -21.68 28.00 -54.16
C GLY A 395 -21.36 29.51 -54.03
N THR A 396 -21.73 30.12 -52.90
CA THR A 396 -21.44 31.52 -52.63
C THR A 396 -20.05 31.66 -51.99
N VAL A 397 -19.19 32.41 -52.60
CA VAL A 397 -17.80 32.70 -52.10
C VAL A 397 -17.79 34.13 -51.56
N ALA A 398 -17.23 34.32 -50.39
CA ALA A 398 -17.11 35.62 -49.73
C ALA A 398 -15.73 36.23 -49.95
N GLY A 399 -15.70 37.44 -50.46
CA GLY A 399 -14.48 38.28 -50.53
C GLY A 399 -14.28 38.96 -49.15
N CYS A 400 -13.29 38.52 -48.39
CA CYS A 400 -13.06 39.00 -47.04
C CYS A 400 -11.82 39.86 -46.92
N TYR A 401 -11.91 40.89 -46.10
CA TYR A 401 -10.76 41.70 -45.65
C TYR A 401 -10.42 41.32 -44.20
N ILE A 402 -9.16 40.94 -43.98
CA ILE A 402 -8.70 40.58 -42.63
C ILE A 402 -8.38 41.90 -41.89
N SER A 403 -9.18 42.20 -40.83
CA SER A 403 -9.00 43.40 -40.03
C SER A 403 -8.04 43.16 -38.86
N ASP A 404 -7.91 41.93 -38.37
CA ASP A 404 -7.01 41.57 -37.28
C ASP A 404 -6.63 40.09 -37.32
N GLY A 405 -5.40 39.75 -36.95
CA GLY A 405 -4.87 38.40 -36.91
C GLY A 405 -4.65 37.74 -38.25
N LYS A 406 -4.88 36.43 -38.34
CA LYS A 406 -4.73 35.62 -39.56
C LYS A 406 -5.84 34.59 -39.71
N ILE A 407 -6.23 34.28 -40.94
CA ILE A 407 -7.12 33.17 -41.25
C ILE A 407 -6.27 32.01 -41.78
N VAL A 408 -6.40 30.85 -41.17
CA VAL A 408 -5.72 29.60 -41.55
C VAL A 408 -6.78 28.62 -42.08
N ARG A 409 -6.41 27.87 -43.14
CA ARG A 409 -7.29 26.85 -43.73
C ARG A 409 -7.33 25.60 -42.85
#